data_cf17e6f6a6bef8daa2b3c84b5e0740da
#
_entry.id   cf17e6f6a6bef8daa2b3c84b5e0740da
#
_cell.length_a   1.000
_cell.length_b   1.000
_cell.length_c   1.000
_cell.angle_alpha   90.00
_cell.angle_beta   90.00
_cell.angle_gamma   90.00
#
_symmetry.space_group_name_H-M   'P 1'
#
loop_
_entity.id
_entity.type
_entity.pdbx_description
1 polymer ?
#
loop_
_entity_poly.entity_id
_entity_poly.type
_entity_poly.pdbx_seq_one_letter_code
_entity_poly.pdbx_strand_id
1 'polypeptide(L)'
;MVKYALALSLVAGAVAALPAAPGVNSQAPPSLPNANPAAIMSVPQSNVKSYQTGGLVRYNVTESSGLSKRWGCSASPTLTWGDADNGGPGITIDNDSNDWRGFYFYHNSCDSIPWKYIWIAGKTTQFVSVPTGWAGRVQRGVDASMLNGQPQLLGSWLEISWDAANGNTGWADVSLIRGNDGGILVWNANGDWKGFTQWVLDGAPEGAYDMKNDGQWVIKYTENNDGSINTIPRDWDIQKIGSQYVYVDDAHGSPVISTPNQRFSTFWPDGRA
;
A
#
# COMPACT_ATOMS: atom_id res chain seq x y z
N MET A 1 -31.41 -62.70 18.11
CA MET A 1 -30.13 -61.98 17.98
C MET A 1 -29.97 -61.55 16.50
N VAL A 2 -30.27 -60.33 16.19
CA VAL A 2 -30.15 -59.77 14.82
C VAL A 2 -28.95 -58.88 14.83
N LYS A 3 -27.94 -59.17 13.99
CA LYS A 3 -26.73 -58.37 13.81
C LYS A 3 -26.99 -57.37 12.70
N TYR A 4 -26.96 -56.08 12.99
CA TYR A 4 -26.94 -55.04 11.99
C TYR A 4 -25.48 -54.73 11.59
N ALA A 5 -25.17 -54.94 10.33
CA ALA A 5 -23.92 -54.47 9.70
C ALA A 5 -24.11 -53.05 9.20
N LEU A 6 -23.33 -52.10 9.73
CA LEU A 6 -23.26 -50.72 9.24
C LEU A 6 -22.32 -50.68 8.03
N ALA A 7 -22.83 -50.35 6.87
CA ALA A 7 -22.02 -50.08 5.69
C ALA A 7 -21.64 -48.59 5.71
N LEU A 8 -20.33 -48.30 5.87
CA LEU A 8 -19.78 -46.95 5.68
C LEU A 8 -19.55 -46.69 4.20
N SER A 9 -20.33 -45.81 3.59
CA SER A 9 -20.10 -45.32 2.24
C SER A 9 -19.06 -44.22 2.31
N LEU A 10 -17.86 -44.46 1.81
CA LEU A 10 -16.89 -43.39 1.51
C LEU A 10 -17.37 -42.63 0.26
N VAL A 11 -17.82 -41.39 0.43
CA VAL A 11 -17.99 -40.47 -0.67
C VAL A 11 -16.62 -39.82 -0.93
N ALA A 12 -15.98 -40.27 -2.02
CA ALA A 12 -14.79 -39.61 -2.55
C ALA A 12 -15.22 -38.32 -3.20
N GLY A 13 -15.05 -37.19 -2.49
CA GLY A 13 -15.23 -35.86 -3.07
C GLY A 13 -14.10 -35.59 -4.05
N ALA A 14 -14.44 -35.48 -5.34
CA ALA A 14 -13.52 -34.95 -6.33
C ALA A 14 -13.25 -33.48 -6.03
N VAL A 15 -12.03 -33.17 -5.61
CA VAL A 15 -11.54 -31.79 -5.56
C VAL A 15 -11.34 -31.33 -6.99
N ALA A 16 -12.27 -30.54 -7.52
CA ALA A 16 -12.09 -29.86 -8.78
C ALA A 16 -10.94 -28.87 -8.63
N ALA A 17 -9.84 -29.10 -9.36
CA ALA A 17 -8.77 -28.14 -9.47
C ALA A 17 -9.34 -26.87 -10.12
N LEU A 18 -9.20 -25.73 -9.44
CA LEU A 18 -9.53 -24.44 -10.00
C LEU A 18 -8.65 -24.20 -11.25
N PRO A 19 -9.18 -23.63 -12.33
CA PRO A 19 -8.38 -23.33 -13.52
C PRO A 19 -7.27 -22.36 -13.11
N ALA A 20 -6.04 -22.64 -13.56
CA ALA A 20 -4.92 -21.74 -13.43
C ALA A 20 -5.29 -20.38 -14.04
N ALA A 21 -5.12 -19.30 -13.27
CA ALA A 21 -5.31 -17.95 -13.76
C ALA A 21 -4.41 -17.73 -15.00
N PRO A 22 -4.89 -17.03 -16.04
CA PRO A 22 -4.06 -16.68 -17.19
C PRO A 22 -2.84 -15.89 -16.68
N GLY A 23 -1.67 -16.29 -17.15
CA GLY A 23 -0.39 -15.77 -16.67
C GLY A 23 -0.38 -14.24 -16.70
N VAL A 24 -0.35 -13.65 -15.52
CA VAL A 24 -0.06 -12.23 -15.35
C VAL A 24 1.40 -12.07 -15.75
N ASN A 25 1.70 -11.23 -16.74
CA ASN A 25 3.06 -10.79 -17.02
C ASN A 25 3.56 -10.05 -15.77
N SER A 26 4.03 -10.78 -14.77
CA SER A 26 4.68 -10.22 -13.61
C SER A 26 6.03 -9.68 -14.08
N GLN A 27 6.08 -8.38 -14.32
CA GLN A 27 7.33 -7.69 -14.52
C GLN A 27 8.10 -7.84 -13.21
N ALA A 28 9.26 -8.52 -13.26
CA ALA A 28 10.10 -8.68 -12.10
C ALA A 28 10.42 -7.30 -11.49
N PRO A 29 10.52 -7.20 -10.14
CA PRO A 29 10.88 -5.94 -9.52
C PRO A 29 12.22 -5.45 -10.11
N PRO A 30 12.36 -4.12 -10.34
CA PRO A 30 13.61 -3.57 -10.85
C PRO A 30 14.75 -3.97 -9.91
N SER A 31 15.89 -4.37 -10.47
CA SER A 31 17.08 -4.65 -9.66
C SER A 31 17.47 -3.39 -8.91
N LEU A 32 17.35 -3.44 -7.56
CA LEU A 32 17.74 -2.33 -6.71
C LEU A 32 19.24 -2.06 -6.94
N PRO A 33 19.64 -0.81 -7.25
CA PRO A 33 21.03 -0.45 -7.15
C PRO A 33 21.47 -0.71 -5.71
N ASN A 34 22.61 -1.36 -5.52
CA ASN A 34 23.20 -1.56 -4.20
C ASN A 34 23.30 -0.18 -3.53
N ALA A 35 22.38 0.10 -2.62
CA ALA A 35 22.36 1.35 -1.90
C ALA A 35 23.59 1.39 -0.99
N ASN A 36 24.59 2.11 -1.43
CA ASN A 36 25.71 2.47 -0.54
C ASN A 36 25.18 3.60 0.39
N PRO A 37 25.06 3.35 1.70
CA PRO A 37 24.52 4.35 2.64
C PRO A 37 25.38 5.61 2.75
N ALA A 38 26.59 5.63 2.18
CA ALA A 38 27.54 6.73 2.30
C ALA A 38 27.38 7.84 1.25
N ALA A 39 26.42 7.77 0.32
CA ALA A 39 26.25 8.75 -0.74
C ALA A 39 25.07 9.72 -0.47
N ILE A 40 24.74 10.02 0.79
CA ILE A 40 23.79 11.08 1.12
C ILE A 40 24.54 12.42 1.09
N MET A 41 24.72 12.99 -0.09
CA MET A 41 25.14 14.39 -0.24
C MET A 41 24.01 15.20 -0.82
N SER A 42 23.60 16.20 -0.04
CA SER A 42 22.80 17.39 -0.33
C SER A 42 22.46 17.63 -1.81
N VAL A 43 21.18 17.47 -2.14
CA VAL A 43 20.60 18.01 -3.37
C VAL A 43 20.22 19.48 -3.12
N PRO A 44 20.60 20.43 -4.00
CA PRO A 44 20.20 21.83 -3.84
C PRO A 44 18.68 21.99 -3.97
N GLN A 45 18.08 22.64 -2.99
CA GLN A 45 16.68 23.07 -3.02
C GLN A 45 16.49 24.20 -4.05
N SER A 46 16.28 23.88 -5.31
CA SER A 46 15.79 24.86 -6.26
C SER A 46 14.86 24.19 -7.27
N ASN A 47 13.62 24.66 -7.26
CA ASN A 47 12.55 24.40 -8.24
C ASN A 47 11.70 23.14 -8.03
N VAL A 48 11.28 22.83 -6.81
CA VAL A 48 10.17 21.90 -6.59
C VAL A 48 8.86 22.71 -6.51
N LYS A 49 8.02 22.61 -7.53
CA LYS A 49 6.60 22.94 -7.37
C LYS A 49 6.04 21.92 -6.40
N SER A 50 5.63 22.38 -5.23
CA SER A 50 5.05 21.52 -4.19
C SER A 50 3.75 20.91 -4.69
N TYR A 51 3.77 19.64 -5.01
CA TYR A 51 2.56 18.82 -5.08
C TYR A 51 2.36 18.23 -3.68
N GLN A 52 1.41 18.80 -2.94
CA GLN A 52 1.01 18.26 -1.64
C GLN A 52 0.19 16.99 -1.88
N THR A 53 0.84 15.85 -1.76
CA THR A 53 0.21 14.54 -1.63
C THR A 53 0.76 13.91 -0.37
N GLY A 54 -0.08 13.61 0.61
CA GLY A 54 0.34 12.89 1.83
C GLY A 54 -0.01 13.54 3.16
N GLY A 55 -0.38 14.79 3.20
CA GLY A 55 -1.02 15.39 4.37
C GLY A 55 -2.54 15.29 4.25
N LEU A 56 -3.27 15.20 5.34
CA LEU A 56 -4.71 15.48 5.39
C LEU A 56 -4.94 16.93 4.93
N VAL A 57 -4.90 17.16 3.62
CA VAL A 57 -5.19 18.48 3.06
C VAL A 57 -6.67 18.72 3.29
N ARG A 58 -6.99 19.51 4.30
CA ARG A 58 -8.28 20.18 4.40
C ARG A 58 -8.35 21.17 3.25
N TYR A 59 -8.80 20.70 2.08
CA TYR A 59 -9.16 21.62 1.02
C TYR A 59 -10.34 22.48 1.45
N ASN A 60 -10.08 23.74 1.75
CA ASN A 60 -11.10 24.77 1.59
C ASN A 60 -11.33 24.91 0.09
N VAL A 61 -12.29 24.16 -0.43
CA VAL A 61 -12.68 24.20 -1.82
C VAL A 61 -13.46 25.50 -2.04
N THR A 62 -12.78 26.54 -2.50
CA THR A 62 -13.44 27.53 -3.34
C THR A 62 -13.66 26.84 -4.68
N GLU A 63 -14.93 26.71 -5.04
CA GLU A 63 -15.37 26.06 -6.27
C GLU A 63 -14.66 26.66 -7.49
N SER A 64 -13.75 25.90 -8.10
CA SER A 64 -13.35 26.10 -9.48
C SER A 64 -13.71 24.82 -10.25
N SER A 65 -14.44 25.02 -11.31
CA SER A 65 -15.04 24.05 -12.22
C SER A 65 -14.01 23.11 -12.84
N GLY A 66 -13.81 21.96 -12.19
CA GLY A 66 -12.96 20.88 -12.64
C GLY A 66 -12.98 19.78 -11.60
N LEU A 67 -14.19 19.27 -11.27
CA LEU A 67 -14.42 18.30 -10.22
C LEU A 67 -13.72 16.98 -10.54
N SER A 68 -12.58 16.74 -9.91
CA SER A 68 -12.16 15.36 -9.66
C SER A 68 -13.29 14.70 -8.86
N LYS A 69 -13.81 13.59 -9.39
CA LYS A 69 -14.88 12.82 -8.73
C LYS A 69 -14.42 12.42 -7.33
N ARG A 70 -14.97 13.04 -6.29
CA ARG A 70 -14.73 12.60 -4.91
C ARG A 70 -15.43 11.26 -4.73
N TRP A 71 -14.67 10.24 -4.38
CA TRP A 71 -15.23 8.96 -3.97
C TRP A 71 -15.83 9.12 -2.59
N GLY A 72 -17.11 8.73 -2.43
CA GLY A 72 -17.71 8.62 -1.09
C GLY A 72 -17.14 7.43 -0.35
N CYS A 73 -17.06 7.50 0.98
CA CYS A 73 -16.64 6.37 1.79
C CYS A 73 -17.63 5.21 1.64
N SER A 74 -17.08 3.99 1.53
CA SER A 74 -17.90 2.79 1.40
C SER A 74 -18.63 2.47 2.70
N ALA A 75 -19.85 1.94 2.59
CA ALA A 75 -20.59 1.45 3.73
C ALA A 75 -20.17 0.02 4.14
N SER A 76 -19.58 -0.73 3.21
CA SER A 76 -19.08 -2.08 3.43
C SER A 76 -17.95 -2.41 2.45
N PRO A 77 -16.95 -3.22 2.86
CA PRO A 77 -15.87 -3.65 1.99
C PRO A 77 -16.33 -4.74 1.02
N THR A 78 -15.69 -4.79 -0.15
CA THR A 78 -15.85 -5.88 -1.11
C THR A 78 -14.60 -6.76 -1.12
N LEU A 79 -14.74 -8.04 -0.81
CA LEU A 79 -13.67 -9.02 -0.99
C LEU A 79 -13.49 -9.35 -2.47
N THR A 80 -12.24 -9.38 -2.94
CA THR A 80 -11.86 -10.00 -4.23
C THR A 80 -10.78 -11.06 -4.01
N TRP A 81 -10.63 -11.97 -4.98
CA TRP A 81 -9.57 -12.99 -5.00
C TRP A 81 -8.58 -12.76 -6.15
N GLY A 82 -8.54 -11.55 -6.66
CA GLY A 82 -7.87 -11.12 -7.87
C GLY A 82 -8.90 -10.80 -8.95
N ASP A 83 -8.58 -9.77 -9.72
CA ASP A 83 -9.44 -9.31 -10.79
C ASP A 83 -8.83 -9.69 -12.15
N ALA A 84 -9.67 -9.83 -13.19
CA ALA A 84 -9.18 -10.00 -14.54
C ALA A 84 -8.44 -8.73 -14.99
N ASP A 85 -7.23 -8.89 -15.50
CA ASP A 85 -6.48 -7.79 -16.10
C ASP A 85 -6.94 -7.54 -17.53
N ASN A 86 -7.78 -6.53 -17.69
CA ASN A 86 -8.33 -6.10 -18.98
C ASN A 86 -7.58 -4.90 -19.58
N GLY A 87 -6.37 -4.58 -19.07
CA GLY A 87 -5.58 -3.43 -19.51
C GLY A 87 -6.03 -2.10 -18.89
N GLY A 88 -7.08 -2.08 -18.09
CA GLY A 88 -7.55 -0.89 -17.35
C GLY A 88 -6.71 -0.56 -16.12
N PRO A 89 -7.05 0.52 -15.40
CA PRO A 89 -6.37 0.91 -14.16
C PRO A 89 -6.34 -0.20 -13.12
N GLY A 90 -5.23 -0.31 -12.40
CA GLY A 90 -5.10 -1.34 -11.36
C GLY A 90 -3.72 -1.43 -10.75
N ILE A 91 -3.63 -2.25 -9.72
CA ILE A 91 -2.42 -2.48 -8.95
C ILE A 91 -2.12 -3.97 -8.95
N THR A 92 -0.93 -4.33 -9.42
CA THR A 92 -0.40 -5.68 -9.26
C THR A 92 0.31 -5.74 -7.90
N ILE A 93 -0.09 -6.66 -7.05
CA ILE A 93 0.46 -6.85 -5.71
C ILE A 93 1.19 -8.17 -5.66
N ASP A 94 2.49 -8.12 -5.42
CA ASP A 94 3.34 -9.27 -5.15
C ASP A 94 3.53 -9.39 -3.63
N ASN A 95 2.96 -10.43 -3.03
CA ASN A 95 3.15 -10.76 -1.63
C ASN A 95 4.40 -11.63 -1.47
N ASP A 96 5.54 -11.03 -1.17
CA ASP A 96 6.80 -11.76 -0.96
C ASP A 96 6.96 -12.30 0.47
N SER A 97 5.95 -12.22 1.32
CA SER A 97 5.96 -12.93 2.60
C SER A 97 5.79 -14.44 2.40
N ASN A 98 6.04 -15.24 3.44
CA ASN A 98 5.77 -16.68 3.39
C ASN A 98 4.31 -17.01 3.71
N ASP A 99 3.55 -16.07 4.22
CA ASP A 99 2.20 -16.24 4.73
C ASP A 99 1.18 -15.50 3.87
N TRP A 100 -0.09 -15.88 4.06
CA TRP A 100 -1.20 -15.09 3.54
C TRP A 100 -1.17 -13.69 4.14
N ARG A 101 -1.40 -12.66 3.30
CA ARG A 101 -1.50 -11.26 3.71
C ARG A 101 -2.76 -10.62 3.16
N GLY A 102 -3.42 -9.83 4.00
CA GLY A 102 -4.53 -8.97 3.61
C GLY A 102 -4.04 -7.61 3.11
N PHE A 103 -4.62 -7.14 2.00
CA PHE A 103 -4.38 -5.81 1.44
C PHE A 103 -5.71 -5.08 1.30
N TYR A 104 -5.79 -3.89 1.90
CA TYR A 104 -7.04 -3.14 2.09
C TYR A 104 -6.96 -1.81 1.37
N PHE A 105 -7.94 -1.55 0.51
CA PHE A 105 -8.01 -0.38 -0.37
C PHE A 105 -8.98 0.62 0.21
N TYR A 106 -8.50 1.79 0.56
CA TYR A 106 -9.29 2.88 1.09
C TYR A 106 -9.41 4.00 0.06
N HIS A 107 -10.61 4.56 -0.12
CA HIS A 107 -10.74 5.82 -0.83
C HIS A 107 -10.07 6.95 -0.06
N ASN A 108 -9.62 7.96 -0.76
CA ASN A 108 -8.98 9.12 -0.14
C ASN A 108 -9.92 9.74 0.92
N SER A 109 -9.38 10.07 2.09
CA SER A 109 -10.10 10.57 3.27
C SER A 109 -11.12 9.59 3.90
N CYS A 110 -11.03 8.29 3.61
CA CYS A 110 -11.86 7.24 4.18
C CYS A 110 -10.99 6.29 5.00
N ASP A 111 -11.01 6.38 6.32
CA ASP A 111 -10.01 5.73 7.17
C ASP A 111 -10.52 4.47 7.89
N SER A 112 -11.84 4.28 7.95
CA SER A 112 -12.45 3.25 8.78
C SER A 112 -12.92 2.01 8.02
N ILE A 113 -13.36 2.18 6.76
CA ILE A 113 -13.91 1.08 5.97
C ILE A 113 -13.24 1.08 4.60
N PRO A 114 -12.47 0.03 4.27
CA PRO A 114 -11.94 -0.13 2.92
C PRO A 114 -13.10 -0.35 1.95
N TRP A 115 -12.98 0.14 0.72
CA TRP A 115 -13.98 -0.13 -0.31
C TRP A 115 -13.80 -1.51 -0.94
N LYS A 116 -12.54 -2.01 -0.97
CA LYS A 116 -12.16 -3.32 -1.49
C LYS A 116 -11.02 -3.89 -0.65
N TYR A 117 -10.91 -5.20 -0.60
CA TYR A 117 -9.76 -5.88 -0.01
C TYR A 117 -9.52 -7.24 -0.66
N ILE A 118 -8.32 -7.75 -0.50
CA ILE A 118 -7.87 -9.02 -1.05
C ILE A 118 -6.94 -9.73 -0.07
N TRP A 119 -7.05 -11.06 0.00
CA TRP A 119 -6.05 -11.91 0.63
C TRP A 119 -5.20 -12.57 -0.45
N ILE A 120 -3.88 -12.46 -0.33
CA ILE A 120 -2.91 -13.00 -1.28
C ILE A 120 -2.03 -14.01 -0.56
N ALA A 121 -1.92 -15.23 -1.12
CA ALA A 121 -1.03 -16.26 -0.60
C ALA A 121 0.43 -15.80 -0.63
N GLY A 122 1.25 -16.33 0.29
CA GLY A 122 2.68 -16.04 0.30
C GLY A 122 3.35 -16.45 -1.01
N LYS A 123 4.31 -15.66 -1.48
CA LYS A 123 5.05 -15.86 -2.73
C LYS A 123 4.17 -15.92 -3.97
N THR A 124 3.04 -15.20 -3.94
CA THR A 124 2.14 -15.10 -5.11
C THR A 124 1.78 -13.66 -5.40
N THR A 125 1.37 -13.44 -6.65
CA THR A 125 1.02 -12.15 -7.20
C THR A 125 -0.43 -12.13 -7.65
N GLN A 126 -1.14 -11.04 -7.37
CA GLN A 126 -2.51 -10.82 -7.84
C GLN A 126 -2.66 -9.42 -8.43
N PHE A 127 -3.55 -9.29 -9.41
CA PHE A 127 -3.97 -8.00 -9.95
C PHE A 127 -5.29 -7.57 -9.30
N VAL A 128 -5.37 -6.31 -8.90
CA VAL A 128 -6.58 -5.68 -8.37
C VAL A 128 -6.93 -4.48 -9.23
N SER A 129 -8.07 -4.55 -9.91
CA SER A 129 -8.59 -3.45 -10.71
C SER A 129 -9.09 -2.32 -9.81
N VAL A 130 -8.83 -1.08 -10.23
CA VAL A 130 -9.39 0.12 -9.60
C VAL A 130 -10.16 0.93 -10.63
N PRO A 131 -11.18 1.72 -10.22
CA PRO A 131 -11.88 2.59 -11.16
C PRO A 131 -10.96 3.65 -11.75
N THR A 132 -11.19 4.06 -12.98
CA THR A 132 -10.49 5.22 -13.58
C THR A 132 -10.67 6.46 -12.69
N GLY A 133 -9.58 7.13 -12.39
CA GLY A 133 -9.59 8.30 -11.51
C GLY A 133 -9.63 7.95 -10.01
N TRP A 134 -9.38 6.70 -9.64
CA TRP A 134 -9.33 6.32 -8.23
C TRP A 134 -8.14 6.99 -7.53
N ALA A 135 -8.43 7.59 -6.37
CA ALA A 135 -7.45 8.11 -5.46
C ALA A 135 -7.69 7.51 -4.07
N GLY A 136 -6.62 7.10 -3.42
CA GLY A 136 -6.71 6.43 -2.14
C GLY A 136 -5.40 5.78 -1.73
N ARG A 137 -5.48 4.82 -0.82
CA ARG A 137 -4.33 4.09 -0.34
C ARG A 137 -4.56 2.59 -0.25
N VAL A 138 -3.48 1.84 -0.29
CA VAL A 138 -3.46 0.41 0.03
C VAL A 138 -2.59 0.21 1.28
N GLN A 139 -3.10 -0.57 2.23
CA GLN A 139 -2.39 -0.96 3.45
C GLN A 139 -2.42 -2.47 3.62
N ARG A 140 -1.35 -3.04 4.21
CA ARG A 140 -1.38 -4.42 4.72
C ARG A 140 -2.09 -4.47 6.07
N GLY A 141 -2.71 -5.60 6.40
CA GLY A 141 -3.38 -5.75 7.67
C GLY A 141 -4.09 -7.10 7.82
N VAL A 142 -4.93 -7.19 8.85
CA VAL A 142 -5.78 -8.35 9.13
C VAL A 142 -7.23 -7.93 9.28
N ASP A 143 -8.17 -8.81 8.94
CA ASP A 143 -9.62 -8.51 8.97
C ASP A 143 -10.09 -7.99 10.34
N ALA A 144 -9.54 -8.55 11.42
CA ALA A 144 -9.95 -8.18 12.78
C ALA A 144 -9.74 -6.69 13.10
N SER A 145 -8.69 -6.07 12.53
CA SER A 145 -8.44 -4.64 12.68
C SER A 145 -9.02 -3.85 11.52
N MET A 146 -8.79 -4.27 10.29
CA MET A 146 -9.09 -3.46 9.10
C MET A 146 -10.58 -3.41 8.73
N LEU A 147 -11.39 -4.37 9.23
CA LEU A 147 -12.82 -4.45 8.95
C LEU A 147 -13.72 -4.14 10.16
N ASN A 148 -13.17 -3.65 11.25
CA ASN A 148 -13.89 -3.38 12.50
C ASN A 148 -14.61 -2.01 12.53
N GLY A 149 -14.51 -1.21 11.47
CA GLY A 149 -15.14 0.10 11.36
C GLY A 149 -14.42 1.23 12.12
N GLN A 150 -13.26 0.94 12.72
CA GLN A 150 -12.44 1.96 13.37
C GLN A 150 -11.37 2.48 12.39
N PRO A 151 -10.91 3.73 12.53
CA PRO A 151 -9.83 4.24 11.71
C PRO A 151 -8.56 3.41 11.83
N GLN A 152 -7.99 3.02 10.68
CA GLN A 152 -6.76 2.25 10.58
C GLN A 152 -5.71 3.10 9.86
N LEU A 153 -4.95 3.88 10.63
CA LEU A 153 -3.99 4.83 10.06
C LEU A 153 -2.55 4.31 10.17
N LEU A 154 -2.20 3.66 11.27
CA LEU A 154 -0.83 3.29 11.59
C LEU A 154 -0.31 2.17 10.67
N GLY A 155 0.77 2.47 9.95
CA GLY A 155 1.45 1.56 9.02
C GLY A 155 1.93 2.26 7.76
N SER A 156 2.65 1.51 6.92
CA SER A 156 3.11 1.97 5.61
C SER A 156 1.94 2.06 4.62
N TRP A 157 1.86 3.13 3.87
CA TRP A 157 0.82 3.34 2.87
C TRP A 157 1.42 3.31 1.46
N LEU A 158 0.80 2.57 0.56
CA LEU A 158 0.90 2.84 -0.87
C LEU A 158 -0.18 3.86 -1.20
N GLU A 159 0.21 5.08 -1.52
CA GLU A 159 -0.73 6.13 -1.89
C GLU A 159 -0.85 6.25 -3.40
N ILE A 160 -2.09 6.37 -3.88
CA ILE A 160 -2.40 6.54 -5.30
C ILE A 160 -3.24 7.81 -5.46
N SER A 161 -2.85 8.65 -6.39
CA SER A 161 -3.62 9.82 -6.77
C SER A 161 -3.84 9.90 -8.28
N TRP A 162 -4.76 10.74 -8.69
CA TRP A 162 -5.13 10.94 -10.07
C TRP A 162 -5.21 12.40 -10.41
N ASP A 163 -4.58 12.78 -11.50
CA ASP A 163 -4.62 14.14 -12.00
C ASP A 163 -5.22 14.17 -13.41
N ALA A 164 -6.52 14.49 -13.46
CA ALA A 164 -7.25 14.64 -14.72
C ALA A 164 -6.78 15.85 -15.53
N ALA A 165 -6.26 16.90 -14.87
CA ALA A 165 -5.83 18.12 -15.52
C ALA A 165 -4.48 17.95 -16.26
N ASN A 166 -3.65 16.99 -15.81
CA ASN A 166 -2.37 16.67 -16.42
C ASN A 166 -2.43 15.40 -17.29
N GLY A 167 -3.41 15.34 -18.19
CA GLY A 167 -3.48 14.30 -19.20
C GLY A 167 -3.91 12.92 -18.67
N ASN A 168 -4.72 12.89 -17.61
CA ASN A 168 -5.14 11.65 -16.97
C ASN A 168 -3.97 10.82 -16.42
N THR A 169 -3.07 11.44 -15.71
CA THR A 169 -1.90 10.79 -15.12
C THR A 169 -2.22 10.25 -13.74
N GLY A 170 -1.91 8.97 -13.50
CA GLY A 170 -1.88 8.38 -12.17
C GLY A 170 -0.53 8.62 -11.52
N TRP A 171 -0.53 8.89 -10.21
CA TRP A 171 0.65 9.07 -9.39
C TRP A 171 0.65 8.05 -8.26
N ALA A 172 1.83 7.58 -7.88
CA ALA A 172 2.00 6.67 -6.76
C ALA A 172 3.25 7.01 -5.95
N ASP A 173 3.15 6.78 -4.66
CA ASP A 173 4.24 6.90 -3.70
C ASP A 173 4.08 5.92 -2.55
N VAL A 174 5.14 5.81 -1.74
CA VAL A 174 5.12 5.10 -0.47
C VAL A 174 5.27 6.11 0.64
N SER A 175 4.27 6.19 1.51
CA SER A 175 4.22 7.12 2.64
C SER A 175 4.42 6.40 3.96
N LEU A 176 5.30 6.93 4.79
CA LEU A 176 5.56 6.54 6.17
C LEU A 176 5.09 7.60 7.17
N ILE A 177 4.41 8.63 6.69
CA ILE A 177 3.86 9.71 7.54
C ILE A 177 2.96 9.14 8.63
N ARG A 178 2.21 8.09 8.30
CA ARG A 178 1.31 7.40 9.26
C ARG A 178 1.93 6.15 9.88
N GLY A 179 3.25 5.97 9.76
CA GLY A 179 4.01 4.88 10.37
C GLY A 179 4.65 3.96 9.36
N ASN A 180 5.43 3.00 9.88
CA ASN A 180 6.13 2.04 9.05
C ASN A 180 5.97 0.65 9.66
N ASP A 181 5.23 -0.23 8.98
CA ASP A 181 5.01 -1.62 9.34
C ASP A 181 5.71 -2.61 8.40
N GLY A 182 6.57 -2.10 7.53
CA GLY A 182 7.38 -2.87 6.60
C GLY A 182 7.44 -2.28 5.21
N GLY A 183 8.31 -2.83 4.38
CA GLY A 183 8.60 -2.35 3.05
C GLY A 183 7.41 -2.41 2.09
N ILE A 184 7.43 -1.47 1.17
CA ILE A 184 6.63 -1.43 -0.05
C ILE A 184 7.54 -0.91 -1.15
N LEU A 185 7.60 -1.61 -2.27
CA LEU A 185 8.22 -1.11 -3.49
C LEU A 185 7.12 -0.92 -4.53
N VAL A 186 7.10 0.21 -5.22
CA VAL A 186 6.16 0.51 -6.31
C VAL A 186 6.92 0.92 -7.56
N TRP A 187 6.49 0.42 -8.73
CA TRP A 187 7.07 0.80 -10.02
C TRP A 187 6.03 0.87 -11.13
N ASN A 188 6.39 1.57 -12.19
CA ASN A 188 5.60 1.69 -13.41
C ASN A 188 6.21 0.87 -14.57
N ALA A 189 5.54 0.84 -15.71
CA ALA A 189 6.01 0.12 -16.90
C ALA A 189 7.29 0.69 -17.54
N ASN A 190 7.66 1.94 -17.21
CA ASN A 190 8.89 2.57 -17.69
C ASN A 190 10.12 2.19 -16.85
N GLY A 191 9.91 1.50 -15.71
CA GLY A 191 10.98 1.14 -14.79
C GLY A 191 11.29 2.19 -13.72
N ASP A 192 10.52 3.30 -13.65
CA ASP A 192 10.62 4.22 -12.52
C ASP A 192 10.08 3.52 -11.27
N TRP A 193 10.74 3.71 -10.14
CA TRP A 193 10.34 3.08 -8.90
C TRP A 193 10.55 3.97 -7.68
N LYS A 194 9.78 3.71 -6.61
CA LYS A 194 9.88 4.30 -5.28
C LYS A 194 9.57 3.26 -4.22
N GLY A 195 9.90 3.59 -2.96
CA GLY A 195 9.70 2.67 -1.84
C GLY A 195 10.99 1.97 -1.41
N PHE A 196 10.84 0.89 -0.65
CA PHE A 196 11.96 0.15 -0.08
C PHE A 196 11.56 -1.30 0.21
N THR A 197 12.58 -2.15 0.40
CA THR A 197 12.37 -3.58 0.70
C THR A 197 13.14 -4.04 1.95
N GLN A 198 13.98 -3.18 2.52
CA GLN A 198 14.82 -3.50 3.67
C GLN A 198 13.95 -3.68 4.92
N TRP A 199 14.32 -4.61 5.77
CA TRP A 199 13.76 -4.72 7.12
C TRP A 199 14.33 -3.62 8.01
N VAL A 200 13.50 -2.68 8.44
CA VAL A 200 13.90 -1.52 9.23
C VAL A 200 13.11 -1.39 10.54
N LEU A 201 12.29 -2.40 10.86
CA LEU A 201 11.39 -2.34 12.02
C LEU A 201 12.11 -2.63 13.34
N ASP A 202 13.31 -3.17 13.31
CA ASP A 202 14.07 -3.52 14.51
C ASP A 202 15.24 -2.56 14.71
N GLY A 203 15.56 -2.30 16.00
CA GLY A 203 16.69 -1.48 16.38
C GLY A 203 16.47 0.02 16.28
N ALA A 204 15.25 0.48 16.10
CA ALA A 204 14.93 1.90 16.16
C ALA A 204 15.08 2.42 17.60
N PRO A 205 15.38 3.71 17.78
CA PRO A 205 15.55 4.31 19.10
C PRO A 205 14.29 4.19 19.97
N GLU A 206 14.48 4.27 21.28
CA GLU A 206 13.38 4.42 22.23
C GLU A 206 12.48 5.60 21.81
N GLY A 207 11.15 5.39 21.85
CA GLY A 207 10.16 6.37 21.44
C GLY A 207 9.84 6.37 19.94
N ALA A 208 10.50 5.52 19.11
CA ALA A 208 10.15 5.36 17.70
C ALA A 208 8.96 4.43 17.45
N TYR A 209 8.52 3.67 18.45
CA TYR A 209 7.52 2.62 18.26
C TYR A 209 6.13 3.02 18.74
N ASP A 210 5.12 2.43 18.10
CA ASP A 210 3.74 2.43 18.56
C ASP A 210 3.09 1.08 18.22
N MET A 211 1.94 0.80 18.81
CA MET A 211 1.25 -0.48 18.66
C MET A 211 0.02 -0.34 17.76
N LYS A 212 -0.04 -1.16 16.72
CA LYS A 212 -1.25 -1.30 15.88
C LYS A 212 -2.39 -1.92 16.69
N ASN A 213 -3.61 -1.76 16.21
CA ASN A 213 -4.82 -2.30 16.86
C ASN A 213 -4.82 -3.85 16.94
N ASP A 214 -3.97 -4.52 16.18
CA ASP A 214 -3.77 -5.98 16.20
C ASP A 214 -2.67 -6.42 17.19
N GLY A 215 -2.06 -5.49 17.92
CA GLY A 215 -1.00 -5.77 18.91
C GLY A 215 0.41 -5.83 18.35
N GLN A 216 0.62 -5.51 17.08
CA GLN A 216 1.95 -5.48 16.47
C GLN A 216 2.66 -4.14 16.75
N TRP A 217 3.91 -4.21 17.24
CA TRP A 217 4.77 -3.04 17.38
C TRP A 217 5.37 -2.65 16.02
N VAL A 218 5.19 -1.40 15.61
CA VAL A 218 5.69 -0.84 14.35
C VAL A 218 6.38 0.49 14.61
N ILE A 219 7.09 1.05 13.62
CA ILE A 219 7.56 2.43 13.72
C ILE A 219 6.33 3.34 13.68
N LYS A 220 6.22 4.22 14.66
CA LYS A 220 5.06 5.12 14.77
C LYS A 220 5.07 6.19 13.68
N TYR A 221 3.96 6.90 13.57
CA TYR A 221 3.78 8.02 12.65
C TYR A 221 4.87 9.09 12.85
N THR A 222 5.33 9.66 11.75
CA THR A 222 6.33 10.74 11.74
C THR A 222 5.68 12.12 11.89
N GLU A 223 4.37 12.22 11.62
CA GLU A 223 3.59 13.44 11.75
C GLU A 223 2.32 13.20 12.57
N ASN A 224 2.11 13.99 13.60
CA ASN A 224 0.91 13.97 14.43
C ASN A 224 -0.29 14.57 13.70
N ASN A 225 -1.50 14.33 14.22
CA ASN A 225 -2.74 14.88 13.65
C ASN A 225 -2.82 16.42 13.71
N ASP A 226 -2.03 17.07 14.54
CA ASP A 226 -1.92 18.51 14.64
C ASP A 226 -0.83 19.10 13.72
N GLY A 227 -0.18 18.26 12.91
CA GLY A 227 0.90 18.64 12.00
C GLY A 227 2.27 18.74 12.66
N SER A 228 2.39 18.48 13.96
CA SER A 228 3.71 18.44 14.61
C SER A 228 4.50 17.19 14.23
N ILE A 229 5.81 17.32 14.08
CA ILE A 229 6.69 16.26 13.60
C ILE A 229 7.26 15.45 14.74
N ASN A 230 7.15 14.13 14.65
CA ASN A 230 7.84 13.16 15.48
C ASN A 230 9.22 12.87 14.87
N THR A 231 10.22 13.59 15.33
CA THR A 231 11.57 13.53 14.73
C THR A 231 12.26 12.19 14.91
N ILE A 232 12.01 11.47 16.00
CA ILE A 232 12.65 10.17 16.28
C ILE A 232 12.33 9.13 15.19
N PRO A 233 11.06 8.78 14.88
CA PRO A 233 10.74 7.85 13.79
C PRO A 233 11.10 8.42 12.42
N ARG A 234 10.89 9.72 12.19
CA ARG A 234 11.24 10.36 10.92
C ARG A 234 12.74 10.24 10.61
N ASP A 235 13.59 10.60 11.55
CA ASP A 235 15.04 10.59 11.36
C ASP A 235 15.56 9.16 11.21
N TRP A 236 14.92 8.19 11.88
CA TRP A 236 15.20 6.78 11.68
C TRP A 236 14.87 6.32 10.25
N ASP A 237 13.67 6.61 9.74
CA ASP A 237 13.27 6.22 8.39
C ASP A 237 14.14 6.92 7.34
N ILE A 238 14.48 8.21 7.53
CA ILE A 238 15.43 8.91 6.65
C ILE A 238 16.79 8.21 6.65
N GLN A 239 17.31 7.87 7.81
CA GLN A 239 18.62 7.23 7.93
C GLN A 239 18.66 5.84 7.30
N LYS A 240 17.58 5.07 7.46
CA LYS A 240 17.53 3.66 7.01
C LYS A 240 17.10 3.50 5.55
N ILE A 241 16.24 4.37 5.07
CA ILE A 241 15.59 4.25 3.76
C ILE A 241 16.00 5.40 2.84
N GLY A 242 15.85 6.63 3.33
CA GLY A 242 16.09 7.86 2.58
C GLY A 242 14.80 8.48 2.03
N SER A 243 14.66 9.79 2.23
CA SER A 243 13.48 10.58 1.81
C SER A 243 13.30 10.68 0.28
N GLN A 244 14.31 10.32 -0.50
CA GLN A 244 14.18 10.23 -1.96
C GLN A 244 13.38 9.00 -2.42
N TYR A 245 13.11 8.05 -1.53
CA TYR A 245 12.40 6.81 -1.83
C TYR A 245 11.01 6.73 -1.21
N VAL A 246 10.80 7.40 -0.06
CA VAL A 246 9.55 7.36 0.69
C VAL A 246 9.22 8.73 1.27
N TYR A 247 7.92 9.05 1.41
CA TYR A 247 7.49 10.19 2.19
C TYR A 247 7.64 9.91 3.67
N VAL A 248 8.38 10.77 4.35
CA VAL A 248 8.55 10.77 5.81
C VAL A 248 7.97 12.01 6.46
N ASP A 249 7.76 13.06 5.69
CA ASP A 249 7.03 14.30 5.99
C ASP A 249 6.93 15.16 4.71
N ASP A 250 6.23 16.28 4.78
CA ASP A 250 6.05 17.19 3.65
C ASP A 250 7.31 18.03 3.28
N ALA A 251 8.34 18.01 4.15
CA ALA A 251 9.52 18.85 3.98
C ALA A 251 10.69 18.13 3.28
N HIS A 252 10.70 16.79 3.28
CA HIS A 252 11.82 16.00 2.83
C HIS A 252 11.49 15.19 1.57
N GLY A 253 11.95 15.69 0.41
CA GLY A 253 11.84 14.97 -0.85
C GLY A 253 10.47 15.03 -1.53
N SER A 254 10.38 14.36 -2.68
CA SER A 254 9.14 14.16 -3.43
C SER A 254 9.23 12.80 -4.13
N PRO A 255 9.10 11.69 -3.36
CA PRO A 255 9.34 10.33 -3.84
C PRO A 255 8.15 9.77 -4.62
N VAL A 256 7.70 10.43 -5.68
CA VAL A 256 6.57 10.00 -6.51
C VAL A 256 7.03 9.40 -7.83
N ILE A 257 6.22 8.48 -8.35
CA ILE A 257 6.26 8.02 -9.75
C ILE A 257 4.93 8.27 -10.42
N SER A 258 4.91 8.30 -11.75
CA SER A 258 3.67 8.53 -12.51
C SER A 258 3.51 7.55 -13.66
N THR A 259 2.25 7.39 -14.09
CA THR A 259 1.92 6.57 -15.26
C THR A 259 0.65 7.10 -15.95
N PRO A 260 0.61 7.11 -17.30
CA PRO A 260 -0.54 7.63 -18.02
C PRO A 260 -1.77 6.71 -17.98
N ASN A 261 -1.63 5.48 -17.47
CA ASN A 261 -2.70 4.47 -17.49
C ASN A 261 -3.15 4.02 -16.09
N GLN A 262 -2.71 4.67 -15.03
CA GLN A 262 -2.98 4.28 -13.62
C GLN A 262 -2.67 2.81 -13.30
N ARG A 263 -1.61 2.27 -13.88
CA ARG A 263 -1.17 0.91 -13.62
C ARG A 263 0.16 0.92 -12.90
N PHE A 264 0.16 0.32 -11.73
CA PHE A 264 1.36 0.17 -10.91
C PHE A 264 1.58 -1.28 -10.55
N SER A 265 2.82 -1.68 -10.46
CA SER A 265 3.22 -2.95 -9.86
C SER A 265 3.84 -2.68 -8.50
N THR A 266 3.58 -3.58 -7.54
CA THR A 266 4.07 -3.43 -6.18
C THR A 266 4.61 -4.73 -5.64
N PHE A 267 5.64 -4.62 -4.80
CA PHE A 267 6.25 -5.73 -4.10
C PHE A 267 6.20 -5.44 -2.59
N TRP A 268 5.71 -6.41 -1.85
CA TRP A 268 5.47 -6.30 -0.42
C TRP A 268 6.26 -7.38 0.31
N PRO A 269 7.49 -7.06 0.78
CA PRO A 269 8.24 -7.99 1.61
C PRO A 269 7.55 -8.23 2.95
N ASP A 270 8.11 -9.11 3.77
CA ASP A 270 7.61 -9.30 5.12
C ASP A 270 7.46 -7.97 5.87
N GLY A 271 6.41 -7.91 6.68
CA GLY A 271 6.06 -6.77 7.50
C GLY A 271 5.17 -7.21 8.67
N ARG A 272 4.90 -6.29 9.57
CA ARG A 272 4.02 -6.48 10.72
C ARG A 272 2.60 -6.06 10.33
N ALA A 273 1.84 -7.06 9.85
CA ALA A 273 0.47 -6.86 9.38
C ALA A 273 -0.52 -6.85 10.52
#